data_ea65110ee6d41d079abaecda60fa7fe2
#
_entry.id   ea65110ee6d41d079abaecda60fa7fe2
#
_cell.length_a   1.000
_cell.length_b   1.000
_cell.length_c   1.000
_cell.angle_alpha   90.00
_cell.angle_beta   90.00
_cell.angle_gamma   90.00
#
_symmetry.space_group_name_H-M   'P 1'
#
loop_
_entity.id
_entity.type
_entity.pdbx_description
1 polymer ?
#
loop_
_entity_poly.entity_id
_entity_poly.type
_entity_poly.pdbx_seq_one_letter_code
_entity_poly.pdbx_strand_id
1 'polypeptide(L)'
;MSSNNNHLVIMAGGIGSRFWPMSTTDYPKQFIDVLGCGRTLIQLTMDRFEGICPPENVWVVTSEKYADEVKRQLPEIADDHILREPCRRNTAPCIAYVSWKIKARDPKANMVVTPRDHIVMDVKEFQRVIKSSLKFTNNSDAILTLGMTPTRPETGYGYIEADLSYPSNYNKEVFRVDSFKEKPDLATAERYIKKKSFYWNAGIFVWNVNTVVNSLRVYQPAISKIFERMLPYYFTDKEQQLINEQFPLCENISIDYAIMEKADEIFVFPASFGWSDLGTWGSLQANSKKDAHNNALIGPNIKMYESRNCVVHTTQEKKVVIQGLDGYIIAEKDNTLLICRLTEEQRIKDFSE
;
A
#
# COMPACT_ATOMS: atom_id res chain seq x y z
N MET A 1 -23.35 -17.83 -14.73
CA MET A 1 -22.11 -17.53 -13.95
C MET A 1 -22.38 -16.23 -13.23
N SER A 2 -22.35 -16.17 -11.89
CA SER A 2 -22.47 -14.88 -11.21
C SER A 2 -21.27 -14.03 -11.66
N SER A 3 -21.53 -12.83 -12.17
CA SER A 3 -20.46 -11.88 -12.49
C SER A 3 -19.61 -11.69 -11.24
N ASN A 4 -18.30 -11.83 -11.38
CA ASN A 4 -17.37 -11.56 -10.27
C ASN A 4 -17.40 -10.05 -10.03
N ASN A 5 -18.06 -9.62 -8.95
CA ASN A 5 -18.19 -8.22 -8.55
C ASN A 5 -17.06 -7.74 -7.62
N ASN A 6 -15.97 -8.48 -7.55
CA ASN A 6 -14.79 -8.07 -6.80
C ASN A 6 -13.99 -7.03 -7.59
N HIS A 7 -13.69 -5.90 -6.96
CA HIS A 7 -12.92 -4.80 -7.50
C HIS A 7 -11.62 -4.62 -6.73
N LEU A 8 -10.52 -4.46 -7.44
CA LEU A 8 -9.23 -4.07 -6.89
C LEU A 8 -9.03 -2.57 -7.06
N VAL A 9 -8.67 -1.89 -5.98
CA VAL A 9 -8.26 -0.48 -5.98
C VAL A 9 -6.81 -0.38 -5.51
N ILE A 10 -5.93 0.11 -6.37
CA ILE A 10 -4.52 0.37 -6.05
C ILE A 10 -4.33 1.86 -5.79
N MET A 11 -3.95 2.22 -4.56
CA MET A 11 -3.66 3.62 -4.19
C MET A 11 -2.22 3.96 -4.57
N ALA A 12 -2.01 4.77 -5.61
CA ALA A 12 -0.70 5.04 -6.20
C ALA A 12 -0.24 6.52 -6.12
N GLY A 13 -0.82 7.34 -5.22
CA GLY A 13 -0.58 8.79 -5.13
C GLY A 13 0.67 9.24 -4.33
N GLY A 14 1.40 8.37 -3.65
CA GLY A 14 2.56 8.73 -2.81
C GLY A 14 3.86 8.96 -3.57
N ILE A 15 4.82 9.74 -3.01
CA ILE A 15 6.10 10.08 -3.64
C ILE A 15 7.20 9.05 -3.41
N GLY A 16 7.23 8.33 -2.30
CA GLY A 16 8.20 7.27 -2.02
C GLY A 16 9.68 7.64 -2.19
N SER A 17 10.12 8.81 -1.68
CA SER A 17 11.48 9.34 -1.89
C SER A 17 12.58 8.71 -1.02
N ARG A 18 12.24 7.82 -0.08
CA ARG A 18 13.20 7.25 0.88
C ARG A 18 14.25 6.31 0.27
N PHE A 19 14.04 5.87 -0.97
CA PHE A 19 14.99 5.04 -1.72
C PHE A 19 15.88 5.86 -2.66
N TRP A 20 16.12 7.14 -2.35
CA TRP A 20 17.08 7.92 -3.13
C TRP A 20 18.47 7.23 -3.15
N PRO A 21 19.21 7.21 -4.27
CA PRO A 21 18.91 7.83 -5.55
C PRO A 21 17.99 7.01 -6.46
N MET A 22 17.57 5.81 -6.04
CA MET A 22 16.71 4.93 -6.85
C MET A 22 15.34 5.56 -7.10
N SER A 23 14.73 6.16 -6.08
CA SER A 23 13.45 6.87 -6.18
C SER A 23 13.64 8.37 -6.02
N THR A 24 12.88 9.12 -6.81
CA THR A 24 12.81 10.59 -6.76
C THR A 24 11.35 11.03 -6.72
N THR A 25 11.10 12.34 -6.54
CA THR A 25 9.75 12.91 -6.66
C THR A 25 9.18 12.78 -8.08
N ASP A 26 10.03 12.66 -9.09
CA ASP A 26 9.61 12.49 -10.49
C ASP A 26 9.39 11.02 -10.84
N TYR A 27 10.10 10.12 -10.19
CA TYR A 27 10.03 8.68 -10.41
C TYR A 27 9.98 7.93 -9.06
N PRO A 28 8.78 7.83 -8.45
CA PRO A 28 8.59 7.20 -7.13
C PRO A 28 8.87 5.69 -7.12
N LYS A 29 9.10 5.15 -5.91
CA LYS A 29 9.51 3.76 -5.70
C LYS A 29 8.56 2.71 -6.31
N GLN A 30 7.25 3.00 -6.39
CA GLN A 30 6.28 2.06 -6.96
C GLN A 30 6.55 1.69 -8.42
N PHE A 31 7.26 2.56 -9.16
CA PHE A 31 7.60 2.36 -10.56
C PHE A 31 8.97 1.73 -10.77
N ILE A 32 9.63 1.31 -9.69
CA ILE A 32 10.99 0.77 -9.71
C ILE A 32 10.97 -0.72 -9.40
N ASP A 33 11.82 -1.48 -10.08
CA ASP A 33 12.18 -2.85 -9.69
C ASP A 33 13.18 -2.80 -8.52
N VAL A 34 12.66 -2.56 -7.33
CA VAL A 34 13.47 -2.43 -6.10
C VAL A 34 14.06 -3.78 -5.67
N LEU A 35 13.43 -4.88 -6.07
CA LEU A 35 13.86 -6.24 -5.70
C LEU A 35 14.80 -6.88 -6.72
N GLY A 36 14.98 -6.27 -7.90
CA GLY A 36 15.80 -6.84 -8.97
C GLY A 36 15.21 -8.11 -9.60
N CYS A 37 13.89 -8.25 -9.59
CA CYS A 37 13.18 -9.43 -10.10
C CYS A 37 12.54 -9.24 -11.49
N GLY A 38 12.79 -8.11 -12.15
CA GLY A 38 12.23 -7.77 -13.47
C GLY A 38 10.81 -7.19 -13.41
N ARG A 39 10.28 -6.94 -12.20
CA ARG A 39 8.93 -6.38 -11.99
C ARG A 39 8.98 -5.22 -11.01
N THR A 40 8.29 -4.12 -11.33
CA THR A 40 8.16 -2.97 -10.43
C THR A 40 7.17 -3.26 -9.31
N LEU A 41 7.19 -2.47 -8.23
CA LEU A 41 6.31 -2.72 -7.08
C LEU A 41 4.81 -2.63 -7.44
N ILE A 42 4.43 -1.71 -8.32
CA ILE A 42 3.03 -1.61 -8.76
C ILE A 42 2.63 -2.82 -9.61
N GLN A 43 3.53 -3.34 -10.45
CA GLN A 43 3.30 -4.56 -11.21
C GLN A 43 3.20 -5.78 -10.30
N LEU A 44 4.10 -5.94 -9.32
CA LEU A 44 4.00 -6.99 -8.31
C LEU A 44 2.71 -6.89 -7.49
N THR A 45 2.21 -5.67 -7.28
CA THR A 45 0.92 -5.47 -6.62
C THR A 45 -0.23 -5.97 -7.48
N MET A 46 -0.23 -5.68 -8.78
CA MET A 46 -1.22 -6.22 -9.73
C MET A 46 -1.17 -7.75 -9.82
N ASP A 47 0.03 -8.31 -10.03
CA ASP A 47 0.26 -9.75 -10.23
C ASP A 47 -0.31 -10.61 -9.09
N ARG A 48 -0.20 -10.15 -7.83
CA ARG A 48 -0.70 -10.93 -6.68
C ARG A 48 -2.22 -11.03 -6.60
N PHE A 49 -2.95 -10.20 -7.33
CA PHE A 49 -4.41 -10.25 -7.41
C PHE A 49 -4.93 -11.04 -8.63
N GLU A 50 -4.03 -11.62 -9.42
CA GLU A 50 -4.44 -12.48 -10.54
C GLU A 50 -5.38 -13.61 -10.08
N GLY A 51 -6.49 -13.78 -10.80
CA GLY A 51 -7.53 -14.77 -10.46
C GLY A 51 -8.38 -14.44 -9.23
N ILE A 52 -8.30 -13.20 -8.71
CA ILE A 52 -9.15 -12.69 -7.61
C ILE A 52 -10.11 -11.62 -8.14
N CYS A 53 -9.57 -10.58 -8.75
CA CYS A 53 -10.33 -9.51 -9.39
C CYS A 53 -10.11 -9.59 -10.90
N PRO A 54 -11.15 -9.54 -11.73
CA PRO A 54 -10.98 -9.52 -13.17
C PRO A 54 -10.34 -8.20 -13.61
N PRO A 55 -9.54 -8.18 -14.71
CA PRO A 55 -8.83 -6.99 -15.16
C PRO A 55 -9.73 -5.76 -15.38
N GLU A 56 -10.96 -5.98 -15.86
CA GLU A 56 -11.98 -4.94 -16.04
C GLU A 56 -12.50 -4.32 -14.74
N ASN A 57 -12.16 -4.90 -13.58
CA ASN A 57 -12.52 -4.39 -12.26
C ASN A 57 -11.31 -3.88 -11.48
N VAL A 58 -10.18 -3.61 -12.15
CA VAL A 58 -9.00 -3.03 -11.52
C VAL A 58 -8.97 -1.52 -11.73
N TRP A 59 -8.72 -0.80 -10.65
CA TRP A 59 -8.69 0.66 -10.58
C TRP A 59 -7.38 1.12 -9.96
N VAL A 60 -6.80 2.16 -10.53
CA VAL A 60 -5.62 2.81 -9.95
C VAL A 60 -5.95 4.27 -9.68
N VAL A 61 -5.76 4.72 -8.44
CA VAL A 61 -5.88 6.13 -8.09
C VAL A 61 -4.48 6.70 -7.91
N THR A 62 -4.12 7.68 -8.70
CA THR A 62 -2.78 8.25 -8.74
C THR A 62 -2.80 9.76 -8.92
N SER A 63 -1.66 10.44 -8.69
CA SER A 63 -1.52 11.83 -9.09
C SER A 63 -1.56 11.95 -10.62
N GLU A 64 -2.15 13.02 -11.13
CA GLU A 64 -2.14 13.34 -12.57
C GLU A 64 -0.74 13.21 -13.19
N LYS A 65 0.28 13.65 -12.44
CA LYS A 65 1.70 13.55 -12.85
C LYS A 65 2.16 12.14 -13.21
N TYR A 66 1.59 11.11 -12.60
CA TYR A 66 2.06 9.72 -12.74
C TYR A 66 1.11 8.85 -13.58
N ALA A 67 0.02 9.40 -14.08
CA ALA A 67 -1.00 8.62 -14.80
C ALA A 67 -0.45 7.92 -16.04
N ASP A 68 0.39 8.61 -16.83
CA ASP A 68 1.00 8.04 -18.03
C ASP A 68 1.99 6.90 -17.68
N GLU A 69 2.72 7.04 -16.57
CA GLU A 69 3.63 6.00 -16.08
C GLU A 69 2.85 4.77 -15.59
N VAL A 70 1.71 4.96 -14.90
CA VAL A 70 0.80 3.86 -14.54
C VAL A 70 0.33 3.14 -15.80
N LYS A 71 -0.13 3.88 -16.82
CA LYS A 71 -0.59 3.29 -18.09
C LYS A 71 0.51 2.52 -18.80
N ARG A 72 1.74 3.04 -18.78
CA ARG A 72 2.90 2.37 -19.39
C ARG A 72 3.25 1.05 -18.70
N GLN A 73 3.13 1.00 -17.36
CA GLN A 73 3.49 -0.18 -16.57
C GLN A 73 2.36 -1.21 -16.43
N LEU A 74 1.12 -0.76 -16.52
CA LEU A 74 -0.09 -1.58 -16.43
C LEU A 74 -0.99 -1.31 -17.66
N PRO A 75 -0.55 -1.69 -18.88
CA PRO A 75 -1.25 -1.37 -20.11
C PRO A 75 -2.62 -2.01 -20.24
N GLU A 76 -2.87 -3.08 -19.48
CA GLU A 76 -4.15 -3.80 -19.44
C GLU A 76 -5.27 -3.01 -18.74
N ILE A 77 -4.95 -1.99 -17.93
CA ILE A 77 -5.95 -1.18 -17.22
C ILE A 77 -6.56 -0.15 -18.20
N ALA A 78 -7.88 -0.08 -18.24
CA ALA A 78 -8.61 0.90 -19.03
C ALA A 78 -8.31 2.34 -18.56
N ASP A 79 -8.29 3.30 -19.48
CA ASP A 79 -7.91 4.68 -19.16
C ASP A 79 -8.87 5.34 -18.17
N ASP A 80 -10.16 5.03 -18.25
CA ASP A 80 -11.19 5.51 -17.32
C ASP A 80 -11.12 4.86 -15.93
N HIS A 81 -10.27 3.84 -15.75
CA HIS A 81 -9.94 3.20 -14.48
C HIS A 81 -8.63 3.74 -13.84
N ILE A 82 -7.90 4.62 -14.54
CA ILE A 82 -6.77 5.35 -13.97
C ILE A 82 -7.28 6.73 -13.51
N LEU A 83 -7.63 6.83 -12.23
CA LEU A 83 -8.18 8.03 -11.63
C LEU A 83 -7.05 9.01 -11.29
N ARG A 84 -7.18 10.25 -11.76
CA ARG A 84 -6.13 11.27 -11.66
C ARG A 84 -6.49 12.29 -10.59
N GLU A 85 -5.74 12.27 -9.48
CA GLU A 85 -5.87 13.27 -8.43
C GLU A 85 -5.08 14.54 -8.81
N PRO A 86 -5.74 15.71 -8.82
CA PRO A 86 -5.06 16.97 -9.18
C PRO A 86 -4.11 17.47 -8.08
N CYS A 87 -4.34 17.06 -6.84
CA CYS A 87 -3.51 17.41 -5.70
C CYS A 87 -3.58 16.30 -4.64
N ARG A 88 -2.73 16.38 -3.62
CA ARG A 88 -2.74 15.41 -2.51
C ARG A 88 -3.74 15.81 -1.45
N ARG A 89 -4.60 14.87 -1.06
CA ARG A 89 -5.57 15.00 0.02
C ARG A 89 -5.60 13.77 0.93
N ASN A 90 -4.51 12.97 0.93
CA ASN A 90 -4.42 11.74 1.70
C ASN A 90 -5.41 10.65 1.23
N THR A 91 -5.60 9.57 2.01
CA THR A 91 -6.27 8.34 1.55
C THR A 91 -7.79 8.39 1.61
N ALA A 92 -8.42 9.20 2.47
CA ALA A 92 -9.88 9.25 2.52
C ALA A 92 -10.52 9.85 1.25
N PRO A 93 -10.09 11.01 0.71
CA PRO A 93 -10.58 11.50 -0.57
C PRO A 93 -10.24 10.59 -1.76
N CYS A 94 -9.06 9.95 -1.75
CA CYS A 94 -8.66 8.95 -2.73
C CYS A 94 -9.69 7.80 -2.80
N ILE A 95 -9.99 7.20 -1.65
CA ILE A 95 -10.94 6.10 -1.53
C ILE A 95 -12.37 6.57 -1.83
N ALA A 96 -12.75 7.77 -1.40
CA ALA A 96 -14.05 8.34 -1.72
C ALA A 96 -14.24 8.46 -3.24
N TYR A 97 -13.31 9.09 -3.95
CA TYR A 97 -13.38 9.26 -5.40
C TYR A 97 -13.64 7.93 -6.11
N VAL A 98 -12.80 6.94 -5.89
CA VAL A 98 -12.93 5.65 -6.56
C VAL A 98 -14.19 4.90 -6.13
N SER A 99 -14.61 5.00 -4.87
CA SER A 99 -15.80 4.30 -4.36
C SER A 99 -17.09 4.84 -5.01
N TRP A 100 -17.25 6.15 -5.13
CA TRP A 100 -18.42 6.72 -5.83
C TRP A 100 -18.42 6.39 -7.31
N LYS A 101 -17.27 6.41 -7.97
CA LYS A 101 -17.15 6.05 -9.38
C LYS A 101 -17.47 4.58 -9.63
N ILE A 102 -16.95 3.66 -8.80
CA ILE A 102 -17.28 2.25 -8.87
C ILE A 102 -18.78 2.05 -8.61
N LYS A 103 -19.33 2.68 -7.57
CA LYS A 103 -20.76 2.57 -7.24
C LYS A 103 -21.67 3.02 -8.37
N ALA A 104 -21.29 4.03 -9.12
CA ALA A 104 -22.06 4.51 -10.28
C ALA A 104 -22.13 3.46 -11.39
N ARG A 105 -21.13 2.58 -11.51
CA ARG A 105 -21.07 1.51 -12.51
C ARG A 105 -21.56 0.15 -11.98
N ASP A 106 -21.14 -0.20 -10.75
CA ASP A 106 -21.53 -1.44 -10.06
C ASP A 106 -21.98 -1.15 -8.62
N PRO A 107 -23.27 -0.98 -8.38
CA PRO A 107 -23.81 -0.73 -7.03
C PRO A 107 -23.66 -1.89 -6.05
N LYS A 108 -23.26 -3.08 -6.54
CA LYS A 108 -23.02 -4.29 -5.73
C LYS A 108 -21.54 -4.64 -5.61
N ALA A 109 -20.65 -3.74 -6.03
CA ALA A 109 -19.22 -3.97 -5.98
C ALA A 109 -18.74 -4.33 -4.58
N ASN A 110 -17.88 -5.34 -4.52
CA ASN A 110 -17.11 -5.70 -3.34
C ASN A 110 -15.66 -5.34 -3.60
N MET A 111 -15.04 -4.55 -2.73
CA MET A 111 -13.80 -3.86 -3.02
C MET A 111 -12.68 -4.31 -2.10
N VAL A 112 -11.49 -4.51 -2.65
CA VAL A 112 -10.24 -4.53 -1.91
C VAL A 112 -9.40 -3.31 -2.30
N VAL A 113 -9.01 -2.53 -1.31
CA VAL A 113 -8.16 -1.33 -1.47
C VAL A 113 -6.79 -1.66 -0.92
N THR A 114 -5.74 -1.44 -1.70
CA THR A 114 -4.36 -1.78 -1.32
C THR A 114 -3.37 -0.67 -1.70
N PRO A 115 -2.31 -0.47 -0.90
CA PRO A 115 -1.16 0.30 -1.34
C PRO A 115 -0.45 -0.36 -2.54
N ARG A 116 0.18 0.48 -3.37
CA ARG A 116 0.88 0.10 -4.62
C ARG A 116 2.29 -0.47 -4.44
N ASP A 117 2.87 -0.40 -3.24
CA ASP A 117 4.33 -0.47 -3.04
C ASP A 117 4.76 -1.35 -1.87
N HIS A 118 3.86 -2.16 -1.36
CA HIS A 118 4.16 -3.18 -0.36
C HIS A 118 4.65 -4.47 -1.01
N ILE A 119 5.48 -5.23 -0.29
CA ILE A 119 5.88 -6.57 -0.70
C ILE A 119 5.14 -7.64 0.10
N VAL A 120 4.99 -8.80 -0.53
CA VAL A 120 4.39 -10.01 0.01
C VAL A 120 5.26 -11.18 -0.43
N MET A 121 5.75 -11.97 0.53
CA MET A 121 6.65 -13.11 0.24
C MET A 121 5.85 -14.38 -0.07
N ASP A 122 4.78 -14.65 0.66
CA ASP A 122 3.89 -15.78 0.40
C ASP A 122 2.62 -15.31 -0.32
N VAL A 123 2.69 -15.28 -1.65
CA VAL A 123 1.58 -14.86 -2.51
C VAL A 123 0.37 -15.81 -2.39
N LYS A 124 0.60 -17.12 -2.17
CA LYS A 124 -0.50 -18.09 -2.05
C LYS A 124 -1.32 -17.84 -0.79
N GLU A 125 -0.65 -17.64 0.33
CA GLU A 125 -1.32 -17.30 1.59
C GLU A 125 -2.01 -15.93 1.51
N PHE A 126 -1.36 -14.93 0.90
CA PHE A 126 -1.99 -13.64 0.62
C PHE A 126 -3.30 -13.81 -0.17
N GLN A 127 -3.27 -14.57 -1.27
CA GLN A 127 -4.46 -14.82 -2.09
C GLN A 127 -5.57 -15.54 -1.33
N ARG A 128 -5.21 -16.50 -0.46
CA ARG A 128 -6.16 -17.18 0.42
C ARG A 128 -6.87 -16.19 1.34
N VAL A 129 -6.08 -15.34 2.01
CA VAL A 129 -6.58 -14.33 2.96
C VAL A 129 -7.49 -13.32 2.23
N ILE A 130 -7.07 -12.81 1.07
CA ILE A 130 -7.88 -11.85 0.29
C ILE A 130 -9.21 -12.49 -0.19
N LYS A 131 -9.18 -13.70 -0.73
CA LYS A 131 -10.40 -14.41 -1.16
C LYS A 131 -11.36 -14.65 0.01
N SER A 132 -10.82 -15.01 1.19
CA SER A 132 -11.61 -15.18 2.41
C SER A 132 -12.19 -13.85 2.91
N SER A 133 -11.41 -12.76 2.84
CA SER A 133 -11.83 -11.41 3.20
C SER A 133 -12.95 -10.89 2.30
N LEU A 134 -12.82 -11.06 0.98
CA LEU A 134 -13.86 -10.69 0.01
C LEU A 134 -15.15 -11.48 0.21
N LYS A 135 -15.04 -12.79 0.52
CA LYS A 135 -16.22 -13.61 0.84
C LYS A 135 -16.89 -13.09 2.12
N PHE A 136 -16.14 -12.66 3.12
CA PHE A 136 -16.68 -12.13 4.37
C PHE A 136 -17.46 -10.83 4.13
N THR A 137 -16.88 -9.87 3.42
CA THR A 137 -17.48 -8.55 3.18
C THR A 137 -18.62 -8.58 2.15
N ASN A 138 -18.64 -9.57 1.24
CA ASN A 138 -19.75 -9.73 0.30
C ASN A 138 -21.06 -10.15 1.01
N ASN A 139 -20.98 -10.70 2.21
CA ASN A 139 -22.11 -11.19 3.00
C ASN A 139 -22.35 -10.37 4.27
N SER A 140 -21.68 -9.22 4.42
CA SER A 140 -21.81 -8.36 5.61
C SER A 140 -21.56 -6.89 5.26
N ASP A 141 -22.09 -5.98 6.06
CA ASP A 141 -21.81 -4.54 5.97
C ASP A 141 -20.55 -4.16 6.77
N ALA A 142 -19.67 -5.11 7.04
CA ALA A 142 -18.46 -4.91 7.81
C ALA A 142 -17.36 -4.17 7.02
N ILE A 143 -16.56 -3.43 7.75
CA ILE A 143 -15.25 -2.93 7.32
C ILE A 143 -14.21 -3.96 7.78
N LEU A 144 -13.43 -4.50 6.86
CA LEU A 144 -12.39 -5.46 7.17
C LEU A 144 -11.01 -4.89 6.81
N THR A 145 -10.04 -5.02 7.71
CA THR A 145 -8.63 -4.72 7.44
C THR A 145 -7.75 -5.94 7.68
N LEU A 146 -6.58 -5.99 7.06
CA LEU A 146 -5.60 -7.04 7.33
C LEU A 146 -4.63 -6.60 8.43
N GLY A 147 -4.45 -7.48 9.42
CA GLY A 147 -3.54 -7.29 10.55
C GLY A 147 -2.32 -8.18 10.44
N MET A 148 -1.13 -7.59 10.37
CA MET A 148 0.13 -8.35 10.31
C MET A 148 0.70 -8.58 11.70
N THR A 149 1.15 -9.80 11.98
CA THR A 149 1.79 -10.12 13.26
C THR A 149 3.06 -9.28 13.45
N PRO A 150 3.14 -8.47 14.52
CA PRO A 150 4.31 -7.64 14.78
C PRO A 150 5.55 -8.49 15.10
N THR A 151 6.69 -8.14 14.53
CA THR A 151 7.98 -8.79 14.79
C THR A 151 8.97 -7.88 15.53
N ARG A 152 8.65 -6.58 15.63
CA ARG A 152 9.45 -5.54 16.30
C ARG A 152 8.55 -4.37 16.74
N PRO A 153 9.00 -3.50 17.66
CA PRO A 153 8.22 -2.33 18.08
C PRO A 153 8.33 -1.19 17.04
N GLU A 154 7.60 -1.32 15.93
CA GLU A 154 7.61 -0.35 14.82
C GLU A 154 6.74 0.86 15.16
N THR A 155 7.32 2.07 15.15
CA THR A 155 6.59 3.31 15.44
C THR A 155 6.03 4.01 14.20
N GLY A 156 6.39 3.53 13.01
CA GLY A 156 5.91 4.05 11.73
C GLY A 156 4.59 3.45 11.25
N TYR A 157 4.06 2.42 11.96
CA TYR A 157 2.84 1.71 11.58
C TYR A 157 1.67 1.98 12.52
N GLY A 158 0.46 1.84 12.01
CA GLY A 158 -0.73 1.69 12.82
C GLY A 158 -0.79 0.31 13.49
N TYR A 159 -1.38 0.27 14.68
CA TYR A 159 -1.62 -0.96 15.44
C TYR A 159 -3.11 -1.17 15.64
N ILE A 160 -3.54 -2.41 15.49
CA ILE A 160 -4.92 -2.87 15.62
C ILE A 160 -4.97 -3.86 16.77
N GLU A 161 -5.78 -3.59 17.80
CA GLU A 161 -6.08 -4.56 18.84
C GLU A 161 -7.32 -5.36 18.45
N ALA A 162 -7.17 -6.68 18.36
CA ALA A 162 -8.27 -7.60 18.06
C ALA A 162 -8.86 -8.15 19.36
N ASP A 163 -10.18 -8.22 19.46
CA ASP A 163 -10.86 -9.01 20.47
C ASP A 163 -10.83 -10.49 20.09
N LEU A 164 -9.79 -11.20 20.54
CA LEU A 164 -9.60 -12.62 20.26
C LEU A 164 -10.63 -13.53 20.91
N SER A 165 -11.42 -13.04 21.86
CA SER A 165 -12.52 -13.78 22.51
C SER A 165 -13.80 -13.82 21.66
N TYR A 166 -13.87 -12.92 20.66
CA TYR A 166 -15.04 -12.77 19.78
C TYR A 166 -14.68 -12.94 18.29
N PRO A 167 -14.41 -14.19 17.85
CA PRO A 167 -14.29 -14.46 16.42
C PRO A 167 -15.64 -14.23 15.72
N SER A 168 -15.60 -13.69 14.53
CA SER A 168 -16.81 -13.44 13.73
C SER A 168 -17.63 -14.73 13.51
N ASN A 169 -18.95 -14.61 13.47
CA ASN A 169 -19.84 -15.72 13.17
C ASN A 169 -19.70 -16.25 11.74
N TYR A 170 -19.28 -15.39 10.81
CA TYR A 170 -19.13 -15.74 9.39
C TYR A 170 -17.76 -16.33 9.04
N ASN A 171 -16.70 -15.94 9.80
CA ASN A 171 -15.36 -16.43 9.59
C ASN A 171 -14.58 -16.43 10.91
N LYS A 172 -14.15 -17.60 11.36
CA LYS A 172 -13.46 -17.77 12.66
C LYS A 172 -12.03 -17.24 12.69
N GLU A 173 -11.46 -16.90 11.53
CA GLU A 173 -10.16 -16.23 11.41
C GLU A 173 -10.28 -14.68 11.48
N VAL A 174 -11.50 -14.14 11.51
CA VAL A 174 -11.79 -12.70 11.53
C VAL A 174 -12.30 -12.31 12.92
N PHE A 175 -11.71 -11.26 13.48
CA PHE A 175 -12.04 -10.79 14.83
C PHE A 175 -12.52 -9.34 14.79
N ARG A 176 -13.36 -8.96 15.73
CA ARG A 176 -13.74 -7.56 15.92
C ARG A 176 -12.51 -6.76 16.38
N VAL A 177 -12.41 -5.52 15.89
CA VAL A 177 -11.39 -4.58 16.35
C VAL A 177 -11.85 -3.94 17.65
N ASP A 178 -11.02 -4.01 18.68
CA ASP A 178 -11.25 -3.39 19.96
C ASP A 178 -10.67 -1.97 19.99
N SER A 179 -9.49 -1.78 19.43
CA SER A 179 -8.90 -0.44 19.29
C SER A 179 -8.00 -0.32 18.05
N PHE A 180 -7.94 0.92 17.53
CA PHE A 180 -7.00 1.29 16.46
C PHE A 180 -6.11 2.43 16.94
N LYS A 181 -4.78 2.32 16.74
CA LYS A 181 -3.81 3.33 17.16
C LYS A 181 -2.79 3.58 16.06
N GLU A 182 -2.82 4.77 15.51
CA GLU A 182 -1.89 5.17 14.47
C GLU A 182 -0.58 5.67 15.07
N LYS A 183 0.55 5.11 14.64
CA LYS A 183 1.93 5.52 14.95
C LYS A 183 2.20 5.82 16.43
N PRO A 184 2.17 4.80 17.30
CA PRO A 184 2.43 4.96 18.73
C PRO A 184 3.89 5.33 18.99
N ASP A 185 4.18 5.86 20.19
CA ASP A 185 5.56 5.97 20.67
C ASP A 185 6.20 4.60 20.91
N LEU A 186 7.54 4.56 21.05
CA LEU A 186 8.30 3.32 21.19
C LEU A 186 7.87 2.50 22.42
N ALA A 187 7.67 3.15 23.58
CA ALA A 187 7.29 2.47 24.80
C ALA A 187 5.89 1.84 24.68
N THR A 188 4.99 2.49 23.96
CA THR A 188 3.66 1.96 23.65
C THR A 188 3.75 0.80 22.65
N ALA A 189 4.55 0.92 21.58
CA ALA A 189 4.78 -0.16 20.63
C ALA A 189 5.37 -1.41 21.29
N GLU A 190 6.34 -1.24 22.20
CA GLU A 190 6.90 -2.34 23.00
C GLU A 190 5.87 -3.04 23.89
N ARG A 191 4.90 -2.30 24.44
CA ARG A 191 3.79 -2.89 25.20
C ARG A 191 2.85 -3.68 24.30
N TYR A 192 2.56 -3.17 23.10
CA TYR A 192 1.65 -3.80 22.14
C TYR A 192 2.20 -5.15 21.65
N ILE A 193 3.47 -5.24 21.29
CA ILE A 193 4.05 -6.50 20.83
C ILE A 193 4.11 -7.60 21.90
N LYS A 194 4.08 -7.24 23.20
CA LYS A 194 3.99 -8.21 24.30
C LYS A 194 2.59 -8.84 24.42
N LYS A 195 1.56 -8.15 23.92
CA LYS A 195 0.19 -8.66 23.85
C LYS A 195 -0.02 -9.35 22.50
N LYS A 196 -0.46 -10.59 22.49
CA LYS A 196 -0.73 -11.37 21.28
C LYS A 196 -1.96 -10.89 20.48
N SER A 197 -2.70 -9.89 21.00
CA SER A 197 -3.90 -9.33 20.37
C SER A 197 -3.64 -8.14 19.45
N PHE A 198 -2.39 -7.62 19.40
CA PHE A 198 -2.04 -6.50 18.54
C PHE A 198 -1.43 -6.93 17.22
N TYR A 199 -1.85 -6.27 16.14
CA TYR A 199 -1.38 -6.48 14.78
C TYR A 199 -1.02 -5.15 14.14
N TRP A 200 -0.04 -5.14 13.21
CA TRP A 200 0.20 -3.98 12.37
C TRP A 200 -0.89 -3.80 11.34
N ASN A 201 -1.34 -2.58 11.12
CA ASN A 201 -2.23 -2.25 10.03
C ASN A 201 -1.49 -2.34 8.68
N ALA A 202 -1.88 -3.28 7.84
CA ALA A 202 -1.30 -3.43 6.51
C ALA A 202 -1.74 -2.33 5.52
N GLY A 203 -2.72 -1.48 5.89
CA GLY A 203 -3.30 -0.52 4.96
C GLY A 203 -4.08 -1.17 3.81
N ILE A 204 -4.49 -2.43 3.99
CA ILE A 204 -5.31 -3.17 3.03
C ILE A 204 -6.71 -3.27 3.63
N PHE A 205 -7.70 -2.70 2.94
CA PHE A 205 -9.08 -2.64 3.39
C PHE A 205 -9.98 -3.42 2.44
N VAL A 206 -10.97 -4.12 2.99
CA VAL A 206 -11.95 -4.88 2.23
C VAL A 206 -13.36 -4.54 2.73
N TRP A 207 -14.25 -4.17 1.84
CA TRP A 207 -15.63 -3.79 2.11
C TRP A 207 -16.49 -3.85 0.86
N ASN A 208 -17.79 -3.91 1.00
CA ASN A 208 -18.66 -3.61 -0.12
C ASN A 208 -18.76 -2.08 -0.35
N VAL A 209 -19.07 -1.67 -1.57
CA VAL A 209 -19.10 -0.26 -1.96
C VAL A 209 -20.11 0.56 -1.16
N ASN A 210 -21.21 -0.05 -0.71
CA ASN A 210 -22.22 0.63 0.08
C ASN A 210 -21.73 0.89 1.51
N THR A 211 -21.00 -0.07 2.10
CA THR A 211 -20.41 0.09 3.43
C THR A 211 -19.48 1.29 3.47
N VAL A 212 -18.51 1.39 2.56
CA VAL A 212 -17.55 2.51 2.57
C VAL A 212 -18.23 3.84 2.25
N VAL A 213 -19.15 3.88 1.29
CA VAL A 213 -19.91 5.10 0.94
C VAL A 213 -20.76 5.56 2.13
N ASN A 214 -21.46 4.66 2.82
CA ASN A 214 -22.27 5.00 3.99
C ASN A 214 -21.39 5.46 5.17
N SER A 215 -20.24 4.81 5.40
CA SER A 215 -19.29 5.24 6.42
C SER A 215 -18.75 6.64 6.14
N LEU A 216 -18.40 6.95 4.87
CA LEU A 216 -18.01 8.31 4.47
C LEU A 216 -19.13 9.32 4.67
N ARG A 217 -20.39 8.96 4.40
CA ARG A 217 -21.55 9.84 4.67
C ARG A 217 -21.68 10.19 6.14
N VAL A 218 -21.48 9.22 7.00
CA VAL A 218 -21.61 9.39 8.46
C VAL A 218 -20.42 10.15 9.04
N TYR A 219 -19.20 9.73 8.72
CA TYR A 219 -17.99 10.23 9.38
C TYR A 219 -17.29 11.36 8.63
N GLN A 220 -17.56 11.52 7.31
CA GLN A 220 -16.95 12.52 6.42
C GLN A 220 -17.98 13.16 5.48
N PRO A 221 -19.04 13.81 6.02
CA PRO A 221 -20.15 14.32 5.19
C PRO A 221 -19.73 15.39 4.18
N ALA A 222 -18.68 16.17 4.47
CA ALA A 222 -18.16 17.18 3.55
C ALA A 222 -17.52 16.54 2.30
N ILE A 223 -16.69 15.50 2.50
CA ILE A 223 -16.07 14.71 1.41
C ILE A 223 -17.17 14.01 0.61
N SER A 224 -18.13 13.37 1.29
CA SER A 224 -19.25 12.67 0.65
C SER A 224 -20.05 13.58 -0.30
N LYS A 225 -20.40 14.79 0.16
CA LYS A 225 -21.18 15.75 -0.67
C LYS A 225 -20.46 16.11 -1.96
N ILE A 226 -19.14 16.19 -1.96
CA ILE A 226 -18.34 16.48 -3.14
C ILE A 226 -18.56 15.36 -4.17
N PHE A 227 -18.31 14.11 -3.80
CA PHE A 227 -18.37 12.98 -4.73
C PHE A 227 -19.80 12.55 -5.08
N GLU A 228 -20.80 12.81 -4.23
CA GLU A 228 -22.20 12.64 -4.59
C GLU A 228 -22.66 13.58 -5.69
N ARG A 229 -22.22 14.84 -5.67
CA ARG A 229 -22.49 15.80 -6.75
C ARG A 229 -21.84 15.41 -8.08
N MET A 230 -20.81 14.57 -8.03
CA MET A 230 -20.12 14.05 -9.20
C MET A 230 -20.87 12.90 -9.90
N LEU A 231 -21.86 12.26 -9.25
CA LEU A 231 -22.57 11.08 -9.79
C LEU A 231 -23.04 11.24 -11.25
N PRO A 232 -23.63 12.37 -11.69
CA PRO A 232 -24.08 12.53 -13.07
C PRO A 232 -22.94 12.70 -14.10
N TYR A 233 -21.73 12.89 -13.63
CA TYR A 233 -20.58 13.25 -14.47
C TYR A 233 -19.54 12.16 -14.60
N TYR A 234 -19.58 11.10 -13.75
CA TYR A 234 -18.68 9.96 -13.90
C TYR A 234 -18.83 9.32 -15.28
N PHE A 235 -17.71 8.95 -15.86
CA PHE A 235 -17.61 8.39 -17.21
C PHE A 235 -18.05 9.35 -18.35
N THR A 236 -18.03 10.65 -18.10
CA THR A 236 -18.26 11.70 -19.12
C THR A 236 -17.00 12.54 -19.32
N ASP A 237 -16.94 13.27 -20.43
CA ASP A 237 -15.83 14.19 -20.73
C ASP A 237 -15.67 15.33 -19.70
N LYS A 238 -16.69 15.59 -18.87
CA LYS A 238 -16.66 16.61 -17.82
C LYS A 238 -16.04 16.11 -16.50
N GLU A 239 -15.87 14.80 -16.34
CA GLU A 239 -15.43 14.21 -15.07
C GLU A 239 -14.13 14.84 -14.57
N GLN A 240 -13.06 14.79 -15.38
CA GLN A 240 -11.74 15.24 -14.94
C GLN A 240 -11.70 16.74 -14.64
N GLN A 241 -12.39 17.56 -15.44
CA GLN A 241 -12.49 19.00 -15.16
C GLN A 241 -13.10 19.24 -13.77
N LEU A 242 -14.24 18.60 -13.50
CA LEU A 242 -14.93 18.77 -12.22
C LEU A 242 -14.13 18.19 -11.04
N ILE A 243 -13.42 17.09 -11.24
CA ILE A 243 -12.49 16.57 -10.23
C ILE A 243 -11.39 17.58 -9.94
N ASN A 244 -10.82 18.22 -10.96
CA ASN A 244 -9.78 19.24 -10.77
C ASN A 244 -10.28 20.45 -9.96
N GLU A 245 -11.56 20.78 -10.08
CA GLU A 245 -12.21 21.88 -9.33
C GLU A 245 -12.61 21.47 -7.91
N GLN A 246 -13.14 20.26 -7.72
CA GLN A 246 -13.79 19.86 -6.47
C GLN A 246 -12.88 19.09 -5.52
N PHE A 247 -11.98 18.25 -6.03
CA PHE A 247 -11.09 17.45 -5.21
C PHE A 247 -10.18 18.27 -4.27
N PRO A 248 -9.64 19.44 -4.68
CA PRO A 248 -8.87 20.31 -3.79
C PRO A 248 -9.65 20.85 -2.58
N LEU A 249 -10.98 20.81 -2.60
CA LEU A 249 -11.83 21.21 -1.49
C LEU A 249 -11.97 20.14 -0.41
N CYS A 250 -11.55 18.91 -0.68
CA CYS A 250 -11.57 17.84 0.29
C CYS A 250 -10.61 18.12 1.44
N GLU A 251 -11.02 17.74 2.65
CA GLU A 251 -10.14 17.68 3.81
C GLU A 251 -8.94 16.75 3.53
N ASN A 252 -7.75 17.15 3.98
CA ASN A 252 -6.54 16.33 3.88
C ASN A 252 -6.47 15.35 5.07
N ILE A 253 -7.13 14.21 4.95
CA ILE A 253 -7.26 13.23 6.03
C ILE A 253 -7.06 11.80 5.52
N SER A 254 -6.39 10.94 6.31
CA SER A 254 -6.27 9.51 5.99
C SER A 254 -7.58 8.77 6.29
N ILE A 255 -7.77 7.63 5.63
CA ILE A 255 -8.92 6.74 5.88
C ILE A 255 -8.90 6.21 7.33
N ASP A 256 -7.70 6.06 7.90
CA ASP A 256 -7.51 5.61 9.26
C ASP A 256 -8.17 6.57 10.25
N TYR A 257 -7.86 7.86 10.18
CA TYR A 257 -8.48 8.90 11.01
C TYR A 257 -9.91 9.24 10.59
N ALA A 258 -10.23 9.09 9.31
CA ALA A 258 -11.54 9.43 8.79
C ALA A 258 -12.61 8.43 9.20
N ILE A 259 -12.30 7.14 9.20
CA ILE A 259 -13.25 6.03 9.42
C ILE A 259 -12.73 5.03 10.45
N MET A 260 -11.48 4.51 10.30
CA MET A 260 -11.05 3.35 11.07
C MET A 260 -10.95 3.57 12.58
N GLU A 261 -10.70 4.80 13.03
CA GLU A 261 -10.72 5.15 14.46
C GLU A 261 -12.12 5.47 15.01
N LYS A 262 -13.15 5.55 14.15
CA LYS A 262 -14.48 6.07 14.51
C LYS A 262 -15.61 5.07 14.33
N ALA A 263 -15.47 4.14 13.40
CA ALA A 263 -16.53 3.19 13.06
C ALA A 263 -16.58 2.02 14.05
N ASP A 264 -17.80 1.57 14.38
CA ASP A 264 -18.03 0.53 15.39
C ASP A 264 -17.91 -0.90 14.85
N GLU A 265 -18.20 -1.11 13.55
CA GLU A 265 -18.23 -2.43 12.91
C GLU A 265 -16.99 -2.70 12.06
N ILE A 266 -15.82 -2.62 12.74
CA ILE A 266 -14.52 -2.92 12.13
C ILE A 266 -14.05 -4.28 12.56
N PHE A 267 -13.53 -5.03 11.59
CA PHE A 267 -12.96 -6.35 11.78
C PHE A 267 -11.52 -6.40 11.27
N VAL A 268 -10.73 -7.26 11.86
CA VAL A 268 -9.36 -7.55 11.44
C VAL A 268 -9.22 -9.02 11.08
N PHE A 269 -8.51 -9.30 9.98
CA PHE A 269 -8.06 -10.63 9.64
C PHE A 269 -6.56 -10.72 9.97
N PRO A 270 -6.17 -11.37 11.07
CA PRO A 270 -4.76 -11.64 11.36
C PRO A 270 -4.14 -12.50 10.27
N ALA A 271 -3.01 -12.06 9.73
CA ALA A 271 -2.35 -12.75 8.62
C ALA A 271 -0.81 -12.74 8.77
N SER A 272 -0.17 -13.72 8.15
CA SER A 272 1.28 -13.85 8.15
C SER A 272 1.74 -14.40 6.80
N PHE A 273 2.00 -13.51 5.85
CA PHE A 273 2.45 -13.83 4.49
C PHE A 273 3.75 -13.11 4.11
N GLY A 274 4.57 -12.73 5.10
CA GLY A 274 5.83 -12.03 4.84
C GLY A 274 5.60 -10.65 4.25
N TRP A 275 4.78 -9.83 4.91
CA TRP A 275 4.45 -8.47 4.50
C TRP A 275 5.50 -7.46 4.97
N SER A 276 5.80 -6.48 4.11
CA SER A 276 6.53 -5.26 4.46
C SER A 276 6.05 -4.09 3.60
N ASP A 277 5.96 -2.90 4.21
CA ASP A 277 5.68 -1.66 3.48
C ASP A 277 6.87 -1.17 2.65
N LEU A 278 8.02 -1.84 2.80
CA LEU A 278 9.28 -1.48 2.14
C LEU A 278 9.60 0.01 2.30
N GLY A 279 9.51 0.50 3.54
CA GLY A 279 9.63 1.93 3.85
C GLY A 279 11.05 2.47 3.87
N THR A 280 12.06 1.61 4.02
CA THR A 280 13.48 1.99 4.21
C THR A 280 14.43 1.00 3.56
N TRP A 281 15.70 1.39 3.41
CA TRP A 281 16.78 0.52 2.93
C TRP A 281 17.01 -0.68 3.88
N GLY A 282 16.85 -0.47 5.19
CA GLY A 282 16.91 -1.56 6.17
C GLY A 282 15.78 -2.55 5.98
N SER A 283 14.58 -2.10 5.65
CA SER A 283 13.47 -2.99 5.33
C SER A 283 13.71 -3.76 4.01
N LEU A 284 14.35 -3.13 3.01
CA LEU A 284 14.78 -3.82 1.79
C LEU A 284 15.82 -4.90 2.10
N GLN A 285 16.87 -4.57 2.88
CA GLN A 285 17.87 -5.55 3.31
C GLN A 285 17.20 -6.73 4.04
N ALA A 286 16.30 -6.44 5.00
CA ALA A 286 15.63 -7.47 5.78
C ALA A 286 14.84 -8.47 4.92
N ASN A 287 14.22 -7.99 3.85
CA ASN A 287 13.31 -8.76 2.99
C ASN A 287 13.93 -9.23 1.67
N SER A 288 15.22 -8.94 1.42
CA SER A 288 15.95 -9.43 0.24
C SER A 288 16.68 -10.74 0.52
N LYS A 289 16.98 -11.50 -0.54
CA LYS A 289 17.90 -12.63 -0.48
C LYS A 289 19.29 -12.11 -0.09
N LYS A 290 19.95 -12.80 0.83
CA LYS A 290 21.27 -12.43 1.36
C LYS A 290 22.33 -13.45 1.00
N ASP A 291 23.56 -12.94 0.87
CA ASP A 291 24.75 -13.81 0.80
C ASP A 291 25.14 -14.35 2.20
N ALA A 292 26.24 -15.11 2.27
CA ALA A 292 26.74 -15.72 3.51
C ALA A 292 27.18 -14.69 4.58
N HIS A 293 27.39 -13.43 4.20
CA HIS A 293 27.81 -12.32 5.07
C HIS A 293 26.69 -11.33 5.35
N ASN A 294 25.43 -11.73 5.15
CA ASN A 294 24.24 -10.92 5.38
C ASN A 294 24.15 -9.67 4.48
N ASN A 295 24.76 -9.68 3.30
CA ASN A 295 24.60 -8.61 2.32
C ASN A 295 23.41 -8.89 1.41
N ALA A 296 22.56 -7.86 1.16
CA ALA A 296 21.53 -7.88 0.14
C ALA A 296 22.11 -7.26 -1.15
N LEU A 297 22.22 -8.06 -2.21
CA LEU A 297 22.84 -7.66 -3.46
C LEU A 297 21.80 -7.64 -4.58
N ILE A 298 21.49 -6.45 -5.08
CA ILE A 298 20.47 -6.21 -6.11
C ILE A 298 21.15 -5.53 -7.29
N GLY A 299 21.40 -6.30 -8.33
CA GLY A 299 22.11 -5.85 -9.54
C GLY A 299 22.91 -6.97 -10.17
N PRO A 300 23.25 -6.84 -11.45
CA PRO A 300 23.78 -7.96 -12.26
C PRO A 300 25.27 -8.30 -12.00
N ASN A 301 26.08 -7.38 -11.47
CA ASN A 301 27.54 -7.57 -11.44
C ASN A 301 28.20 -6.96 -10.19
N ILE A 302 27.82 -7.47 -9.01
CA ILE A 302 28.31 -7.01 -7.71
C ILE A 302 29.25 -8.06 -7.11
N LYS A 303 30.43 -7.63 -6.63
CA LYS A 303 31.40 -8.47 -5.89
C LYS A 303 31.71 -7.84 -4.56
N MET A 304 31.58 -8.63 -3.49
CA MET A 304 31.86 -8.22 -2.10
C MET A 304 33.10 -8.95 -1.59
N TYR A 305 34.01 -8.22 -0.94
CA TYR A 305 35.17 -8.76 -0.25
C TYR A 305 35.22 -8.20 1.16
N GLU A 306 35.37 -9.04 2.16
CA GLU A 306 35.51 -8.63 3.58
C GLU A 306 34.42 -7.64 4.02
N SER A 307 33.23 -7.73 3.43
CA SER A 307 32.11 -6.80 3.65
C SER A 307 30.89 -7.57 4.12
N ARG A 308 30.11 -6.97 5.03
CA ARG A 308 28.94 -7.61 5.64
C ARG A 308 27.83 -6.61 5.97
N ASN A 309 26.62 -7.11 6.17
CA ASN A 309 25.46 -6.36 6.61
C ASN A 309 25.10 -5.19 5.68
N CYS A 310 25.54 -5.23 4.42
CA CYS A 310 25.33 -4.14 3.45
C CYS A 310 24.07 -4.39 2.61
N VAL A 311 23.52 -3.33 2.05
CA VAL A 311 22.56 -3.39 0.95
C VAL A 311 23.15 -2.66 -0.25
N VAL A 312 23.27 -3.37 -1.36
CA VAL A 312 23.85 -2.85 -2.61
C VAL A 312 22.78 -2.92 -3.69
N HIS A 313 22.44 -1.80 -4.30
CA HIS A 313 21.48 -1.72 -5.38
C HIS A 313 22.07 -0.96 -6.58
N THR A 314 22.17 -1.63 -7.71
CA THR A 314 22.67 -1.06 -8.97
C THR A 314 21.71 -1.39 -10.09
N THR A 315 21.45 -0.43 -10.99
CA THR A 315 20.50 -0.60 -12.12
C THR A 315 21.21 -0.85 -13.46
N GLN A 316 22.53 -0.71 -13.52
CA GLN A 316 23.30 -0.83 -14.74
C GLN A 316 24.22 -2.06 -14.70
N GLU A 317 24.63 -2.56 -15.88
CA GLU A 317 25.63 -3.63 -16.02
C GLU A 317 27.05 -3.19 -15.63
N LYS A 318 27.17 -2.32 -14.65
CA LYS A 318 28.46 -1.91 -14.11
C LYS A 318 29.02 -3.02 -13.24
N LYS A 319 30.32 -3.27 -13.39
CA LYS A 319 31.05 -4.06 -12.41
C LYS A 319 31.26 -3.23 -11.15
N VAL A 320 30.65 -3.63 -10.06
CA VAL A 320 30.78 -3.01 -8.73
C VAL A 320 31.58 -3.94 -7.83
N VAL A 321 32.67 -3.45 -7.29
CA VAL A 321 33.55 -4.19 -6.37
C VAL A 321 33.66 -3.41 -5.06
N ILE A 322 33.32 -4.06 -3.96
CA ILE A 322 33.28 -3.47 -2.62
C ILE A 322 34.14 -4.31 -1.67
N GLN A 323 35.01 -3.64 -0.91
CA GLN A 323 35.87 -4.28 0.07
C GLN A 323 35.83 -3.52 1.41
N GLY A 324 35.71 -4.24 2.53
CA GLY A 324 35.91 -3.75 3.88
C GLY A 324 34.75 -2.92 4.47
N LEU A 325 33.53 -2.99 3.91
CA LEU A 325 32.37 -2.24 4.44
C LEU A 325 31.51 -3.13 5.35
N ASP A 326 30.99 -2.53 6.43
CA ASP A 326 30.06 -3.17 7.38
C ASP A 326 28.87 -2.27 7.67
N GLY A 327 27.65 -2.70 7.30
CA GLY A 327 26.41 -1.96 7.55
C GLY A 327 26.22 -0.71 6.69
N TYR A 328 26.49 -0.79 5.39
CA TYR A 328 26.34 0.33 4.46
C TYR A 328 25.24 0.10 3.43
N ILE A 329 24.66 1.22 3.01
CA ILE A 329 23.86 1.35 1.80
C ILE A 329 24.78 1.79 0.67
N ILE A 330 24.80 1.08 -0.43
CA ILE A 330 25.47 1.45 -1.67
C ILE A 330 24.41 1.38 -2.77
N ALA A 331 24.02 2.54 -3.31
CA ALA A 331 22.97 2.64 -4.31
C ALA A 331 23.40 3.53 -5.47
N GLU A 332 23.23 3.04 -6.70
CA GLU A 332 23.66 3.77 -7.89
C GLU A 332 22.53 3.81 -8.92
N LYS A 333 22.20 5.02 -9.38
CA LYS A 333 21.25 5.27 -10.46
C LYS A 333 21.56 6.59 -11.17
N ASP A 334 21.40 6.63 -12.49
CA ASP A 334 21.43 7.86 -13.30
C ASP A 334 22.64 8.78 -12.97
N ASN A 335 23.83 8.21 -12.94
CA ASN A 335 25.10 8.91 -12.62
C ASN A 335 25.20 9.41 -11.16
N THR A 336 24.34 8.96 -10.28
CA THR A 336 24.38 9.29 -8.83
C THR A 336 24.74 8.05 -8.04
N LEU A 337 25.76 8.14 -7.19
CA LEU A 337 26.19 7.09 -6.26
C LEU A 337 25.99 7.56 -4.82
N LEU A 338 25.19 6.84 -4.06
CA LEU A 338 25.05 6.98 -2.62
C LEU A 338 25.88 5.91 -1.92
N ILE A 339 26.71 6.31 -0.96
CA ILE A 339 27.35 5.42 0.02
C ILE A 339 27.11 6.04 1.39
N CYS A 340 26.28 5.41 2.22
CA CYS A 340 26.05 5.88 3.59
C CYS A 340 25.84 4.70 4.54
N ARG A 341 25.97 4.95 5.86
CA ARG A 341 25.66 3.90 6.86
C ARG A 341 24.18 3.56 6.86
N LEU A 342 23.85 2.30 7.00
CA LEU A 342 22.46 1.83 7.08
C LEU A 342 21.72 2.44 8.29
N THR A 343 22.45 2.72 9.39
CA THR A 343 21.93 3.41 10.57
C THR A 343 21.54 4.87 10.31
N GLU A 344 22.02 5.48 9.21
CA GLU A 344 21.74 6.86 8.82
C GLU A 344 20.65 6.97 7.74
N GLU A 345 19.95 5.89 7.44
CA GLU A 345 18.97 5.83 6.35
C GLU A 345 17.86 6.89 6.44
N GLN A 346 17.52 7.36 7.64
CA GLN A 346 16.50 8.40 7.83
C GLN A 346 16.97 9.78 7.34
N ARG A 347 18.30 9.99 7.25
CA ARG A 347 18.92 11.24 6.78
C ARG A 347 19.11 11.29 5.26
N ILE A 348 18.75 10.24 4.53
CA ILE A 348 18.90 10.21 3.06
C ILE A 348 18.17 11.39 2.39
N LYS A 349 17.11 11.90 2.99
CA LYS A 349 16.43 13.10 2.50
C LYS A 349 17.35 14.33 2.49
N ASP A 350 18.15 14.48 3.53
CA ASP A 350 19.10 15.60 3.67
C ASP A 350 20.23 15.50 2.65
N PHE A 351 20.55 14.29 2.18
CA PHE A 351 21.59 14.03 1.19
C PHE A 351 21.12 14.23 -0.26
N SER A 352 19.80 14.28 -0.48
CA SER A 352 19.20 14.39 -1.81
C SER A 352 18.89 15.83 -2.26
N GLU A 353 19.16 16.82 -1.42
CA GLU A 353 18.96 18.25 -1.68
C GLU A 353 20.06 18.90 -2.54
#